data_843714bff9cdee7de8143abdbc77c9bc
#
_entry.id   843714bff9cdee7de8143abdbc77c9bc
#
_cell.length_a   1.000
_cell.length_b   1.000
_cell.length_c   1.000
_cell.angle_alpha   90.00
_cell.angle_beta   90.00
_cell.angle_gamma   90.00
#
_symmetry.space_group_name_H-M   'P 1'
#
loop_
_entity.id
_entity.type
_entity.pdbx_description
1 polymer ?
#
loop_
_entity_poly.entity_id
_entity_poly.type
_entity_poly.pdbx_seq_one_letter_code
_entity_poly.pdbx_strand_id
1 'polypeptide(L)'
;MYNKKRKAIFFDIDGTLLASGEGIHESVRDALKKVRNHGHQIFIATGRAWCCLPEELQDVKLDGLIASAGSDIWFHGQNVYRQSLSPDLIEHTCQILKEMDAVYLLEGFDRIYVSEKAQRILLGKEVLPNDNPELVRWKKYFRQKPNLYPIEEWTPDGEKVPKITFMLFQKEQVEKVKEIMSEHFHVVFFPAAYDDFWNGELISRRADKGTAIQKAAELLHIGIEDTIAFGDSMNDYEMIEKAGCGVVMANGDEYLKTIADRICESVQEDGVVRELERMHLI
;
A
#
# COMPACT_ATOMS: atom_id res chain seq x y z
N MET A 1 13.78 -1.89 -37.07
CA MET A 1 13.14 -2.16 -35.78
C MET A 1 13.45 -0.97 -34.86
N TYR A 2 12.49 -0.15 -34.56
CA TYR A 2 12.68 0.90 -33.55
C TYR A 2 12.91 0.19 -32.21
N ASN A 3 14.08 0.39 -31.62
CA ASN A 3 14.39 -0.10 -30.29
C ASN A 3 13.49 0.67 -29.31
N LYS A 4 12.30 0.14 -29.00
CA LYS A 4 11.43 0.77 -27.99
C LYS A 4 12.24 0.83 -26.69
N LYS A 5 12.42 2.04 -26.16
CA LYS A 5 13.14 2.23 -24.90
C LYS A 5 12.43 1.43 -23.79
N ARG A 6 13.20 0.63 -23.06
CA ARG A 6 12.67 -0.19 -21.95
C ARG A 6 12.10 0.74 -20.87
N LYS A 7 10.90 0.45 -20.39
CA LYS A 7 10.23 1.15 -19.30
C LYS A 7 10.14 0.26 -18.07
N ALA A 8 10.16 0.85 -16.88
CA ALA A 8 9.76 0.21 -15.64
C ALA A 8 8.37 0.73 -15.27
N ILE A 9 7.42 -0.17 -15.04
CA ILE A 9 6.04 0.17 -14.79
C ILE A 9 5.68 -0.31 -13.40
N PHE A 10 5.23 0.60 -12.57
CA PHE A 10 4.88 0.42 -11.18
C PHE A 10 3.37 0.47 -11.02
N PHE A 11 2.79 -0.54 -10.41
CA PHE A 11 1.36 -0.63 -10.19
C PHE A 11 1.06 -0.72 -8.69
N ASP A 12 0.16 0.12 -8.21
CA ASP A 12 -0.50 -0.17 -6.95
C ASP A 12 -1.45 -1.36 -7.11
N ILE A 13 -1.92 -1.92 -5.98
CA ILE A 13 -2.82 -3.09 -5.98
C ILE A 13 -4.27 -2.66 -5.81
N ASP A 14 -4.59 -2.09 -4.65
CA ASP A 14 -5.95 -1.87 -4.19
C ASP A 14 -6.58 -0.65 -4.86
N GLY A 15 -7.56 -0.84 -5.72
CA GLY A 15 -8.15 0.25 -6.50
C GLY A 15 -7.47 0.51 -7.84
N THR A 16 -6.33 -0.16 -8.11
CA THR A 16 -5.55 -0.04 -9.35
C THR A 16 -5.57 -1.34 -10.16
N LEU A 17 -4.98 -2.42 -9.65
CA LEU A 17 -5.02 -3.75 -10.29
C LEU A 17 -6.19 -4.60 -9.81
N LEU A 18 -6.68 -4.34 -8.60
CA LEU A 18 -7.66 -5.13 -7.90
C LEU A 18 -8.84 -4.26 -7.47
N ALA A 19 -10.02 -4.57 -7.99
CA ALA A 19 -11.26 -3.97 -7.53
C ALA A 19 -11.67 -4.53 -6.17
N SER A 20 -12.31 -3.69 -5.33
CA SER A 20 -12.73 -4.09 -3.99
C SER A 20 -13.69 -5.29 -4.02
N GLY A 21 -13.30 -6.38 -3.36
CA GLY A 21 -14.11 -7.60 -3.26
C GLY A 21 -13.97 -8.57 -4.43
N GLU A 22 -13.19 -8.23 -5.45
CA GLU A 22 -12.90 -9.06 -6.63
C GLU A 22 -11.41 -9.41 -6.67
N GLY A 23 -11.03 -10.43 -7.42
CA GLY A 23 -9.63 -10.75 -7.71
C GLY A 23 -9.07 -9.89 -8.85
N ILE A 24 -7.80 -10.06 -9.19
CA ILE A 24 -7.22 -9.42 -10.38
C ILE A 24 -7.85 -10.05 -11.64
N HIS A 25 -8.45 -9.22 -12.48
CA HIS A 25 -9.09 -9.66 -13.71
C HIS A 25 -8.10 -10.37 -14.65
N GLU A 26 -8.57 -11.32 -15.43
CA GLU A 26 -7.72 -12.03 -16.39
C GLU A 26 -7.15 -11.11 -17.46
N SER A 27 -7.93 -10.11 -17.92
CA SER A 27 -7.50 -9.06 -18.83
C SER A 27 -6.25 -8.32 -18.35
N VAL A 28 -6.21 -7.98 -17.06
CA VAL A 28 -5.07 -7.32 -16.42
C VAL A 28 -3.86 -8.24 -16.39
N ARG A 29 -4.03 -9.51 -15.95
CA ARG A 29 -2.93 -10.48 -15.94
C ARG A 29 -2.34 -10.72 -17.34
N ASP A 30 -3.18 -10.76 -18.36
CA ASP A 30 -2.72 -10.92 -19.74
C ASP A 30 -2.03 -9.66 -20.27
N ALA A 31 -2.52 -8.47 -19.90
CA ALA A 31 -1.85 -7.22 -20.22
C ALA A 31 -0.45 -7.16 -19.60
N LEU A 32 -0.30 -7.52 -18.32
CA LEU A 32 1.01 -7.58 -17.67
C LEU A 32 1.97 -8.55 -18.36
N LYS A 33 1.48 -9.74 -18.81
CA LYS A 33 2.31 -10.66 -19.62
C LYS A 33 2.77 -10.03 -20.94
N LYS A 34 1.87 -9.29 -21.64
CA LYS A 34 2.22 -8.59 -22.89
C LYS A 34 3.27 -7.50 -22.65
N VAL A 35 3.11 -6.68 -21.60
CA VAL A 35 4.09 -5.67 -21.18
C VAL A 35 5.50 -6.28 -21.07
N ARG A 36 5.63 -7.41 -20.39
CA ARG A 36 6.91 -8.13 -20.28
C ARG A 36 7.43 -8.63 -21.62
N ASN A 37 6.55 -9.22 -22.43
CA ASN A 37 6.93 -9.73 -23.75
C ASN A 37 7.45 -8.63 -24.68
N HIS A 38 7.01 -7.38 -24.45
CA HIS A 38 7.52 -6.18 -25.14
C HIS A 38 8.84 -5.65 -24.53
N GLY A 39 9.38 -6.32 -23.50
CA GLY A 39 10.69 -6.00 -22.91
C GLY A 39 10.63 -4.93 -21.81
N HIS A 40 9.44 -4.55 -21.35
CA HIS A 40 9.26 -3.66 -20.20
C HIS A 40 9.33 -4.46 -18.89
N GLN A 41 9.52 -3.78 -17.78
CA GLN A 41 9.63 -4.37 -16.46
C GLN A 41 8.43 -4.00 -15.60
N ILE A 42 7.99 -4.95 -14.77
CA ILE A 42 6.80 -4.84 -13.96
C ILE A 42 7.19 -4.87 -12.48
N PHE A 43 6.73 -3.85 -11.79
CA PHE A 43 6.83 -3.73 -10.34
C PHE A 43 5.44 -3.57 -9.73
N ILE A 44 5.24 -4.19 -8.58
CA ILE A 44 4.15 -3.82 -7.69
C ILE A 44 4.68 -2.81 -6.67
N ALA A 45 3.90 -1.76 -6.37
CA ALA A 45 4.20 -0.77 -5.36
C ALA A 45 2.99 -0.57 -4.45
N THR A 46 2.98 -1.22 -3.28
CA THR A 46 1.80 -1.32 -2.42
C THR A 46 2.06 -0.86 -0.98
N GLY A 47 1.01 -0.36 -0.33
CA GLY A 47 0.99 -0.15 1.13
C GLY A 47 1.00 -1.44 1.94
N ARG A 48 0.63 -2.58 1.34
CA ARG A 48 0.60 -3.87 2.02
C ARG A 48 1.99 -4.34 2.40
N ALA A 49 2.11 -4.97 3.59
CA ALA A 49 3.31 -5.71 3.96
C ALA A 49 3.45 -6.97 3.08
N TRP A 50 4.66 -7.49 2.94
CA TRP A 50 4.93 -8.73 2.18
C TRP A 50 4.00 -9.88 2.56
N CYS A 51 3.81 -10.11 3.85
CA CYS A 51 2.94 -11.15 4.38
C CYS A 51 1.43 -10.93 4.10
N CYS A 52 1.07 -9.77 3.55
CA CYS A 52 -0.32 -9.37 3.27
C CYS A 52 -0.64 -9.29 1.77
N LEU A 53 0.27 -9.71 0.90
CA LEU A 53 0.05 -9.70 -0.55
C LEU A 53 -1.07 -10.67 -0.94
N PRO A 54 -1.89 -10.34 -1.95
CA PRO A 54 -2.90 -11.24 -2.48
C PRO A 54 -2.25 -12.41 -3.22
N GLU A 55 -2.88 -13.59 -3.08
CA GLU A 55 -2.38 -14.81 -3.73
C GLU A 55 -2.40 -14.70 -5.26
N GLU A 56 -3.31 -13.94 -5.81
CA GLU A 56 -3.47 -13.71 -7.26
C GLU A 56 -2.23 -13.09 -7.92
N LEU A 57 -1.37 -12.45 -7.15
CA LEU A 57 -0.09 -11.93 -7.64
C LEU A 57 0.99 -13.00 -7.81
N GLN A 58 0.82 -14.19 -7.22
CA GLN A 58 1.81 -15.26 -7.33
C GLN A 58 2.01 -15.75 -8.77
N ASP A 59 0.94 -15.70 -9.59
CA ASP A 59 1.00 -16.08 -11.00
C ASP A 59 1.53 -14.96 -11.91
N VAL A 60 1.72 -13.76 -11.38
CA VAL A 60 2.29 -12.64 -12.13
C VAL A 60 3.80 -12.64 -11.92
N LYS A 61 4.55 -12.85 -12.99
CA LYS A 61 6.02 -12.78 -12.93
C LYS A 61 6.48 -11.33 -12.81
N LEU A 62 6.73 -10.88 -11.59
CA LEU A 62 7.21 -9.54 -11.26
C LEU A 62 8.74 -9.44 -11.42
N ASP A 63 9.24 -8.29 -11.85
CA ASP A 63 10.66 -7.97 -11.82
C ASP A 63 11.07 -7.43 -10.44
N GLY A 64 10.13 -6.77 -9.75
CA GLY A 64 10.32 -6.32 -8.38
C GLY A 64 9.02 -6.04 -7.64
N LEU A 65 9.17 -5.83 -6.35
CA LEU A 65 8.08 -5.49 -5.43
C LEU A 65 8.55 -4.41 -4.47
N ILE A 66 7.74 -3.39 -4.32
CA ILE A 66 7.83 -2.36 -3.30
C ILE A 66 6.66 -2.58 -2.37
N ALA A 67 6.92 -3.07 -1.17
CA ALA A 67 5.93 -3.34 -0.14
C ALA A 67 6.03 -2.32 1.01
N SER A 68 5.06 -2.35 1.93
CA SER A 68 5.00 -1.49 3.12
C SER A 68 5.24 -0.02 2.79
N ALA A 69 4.56 0.48 1.73
CA ALA A 69 4.63 1.86 1.24
C ALA A 69 6.06 2.37 0.97
N GLY A 70 6.93 1.51 0.42
CA GLY A 70 8.32 1.87 0.09
C GLY A 70 9.37 1.43 1.09
N SER A 71 8.96 0.86 2.23
CA SER A 71 9.87 0.43 3.29
C SER A 71 10.55 -0.93 3.03
N ASP A 72 10.04 -1.72 2.07
CA ASP A 72 10.55 -3.05 1.75
C ASP A 72 10.62 -3.21 0.22
N ILE A 73 11.83 -3.31 -0.32
CA ILE A 73 12.05 -3.39 -1.77
C ILE A 73 12.72 -4.73 -2.11
N TRP A 74 12.07 -5.44 -3.03
CA TRP A 74 12.54 -6.70 -3.57
C TRP A 74 12.80 -6.56 -5.06
N PHE A 75 13.91 -7.10 -5.52
CA PHE A 75 14.31 -7.10 -6.91
C PHE A 75 14.79 -8.49 -7.31
N HIS A 76 14.17 -9.07 -8.35
CA HIS A 76 14.43 -10.45 -8.80
C HIS A 76 14.43 -11.48 -7.66
N GLY A 77 13.50 -11.35 -6.73
CA GLY A 77 13.33 -12.28 -5.61
C GLY A 77 14.30 -12.09 -4.45
N GLN A 78 15.17 -11.07 -4.51
CA GLN A 78 16.07 -10.71 -3.42
C GLN A 78 15.63 -9.42 -2.75
N ASN A 79 15.64 -9.40 -1.42
CA ASN A 79 15.44 -8.16 -0.68
C ASN A 79 16.66 -7.26 -0.82
N VAL A 80 16.47 -6.04 -1.33
CA VAL A 80 17.54 -5.09 -1.60
C VAL A 80 17.49 -3.85 -0.71
N TYR A 81 16.38 -3.64 -0.02
CA TYR A 81 16.22 -2.52 0.91
C TYR A 81 15.13 -2.82 1.93
N ARG A 82 15.41 -2.53 3.19
CA ARG A 82 14.43 -2.50 4.29
C ARG A 82 14.64 -1.29 5.17
N GLN A 83 13.54 -0.58 5.47
CA GLN A 83 13.48 0.53 6.41
C GLN A 83 12.44 0.22 7.47
N SER A 84 12.82 0.28 8.73
CA SER A 84 11.90 0.10 9.86
C SER A 84 11.85 1.35 10.74
N LEU A 85 10.80 1.46 11.51
CA LEU A 85 10.69 2.41 12.62
C LEU A 85 11.68 2.03 13.73
N SER A 86 12.12 3.01 14.51
CA SER A 86 12.90 2.72 15.72
C SER A 86 12.01 2.13 16.81
N PRO A 87 12.52 1.21 17.64
CA PRO A 87 11.76 0.65 18.75
C PRO A 87 11.14 1.71 19.66
N ASP A 88 11.91 2.72 20.05
CA ASP A 88 11.44 3.82 20.92
C ASP A 88 10.24 4.55 20.30
N LEU A 89 10.27 4.79 18.97
CA LEU A 89 9.17 5.43 18.26
C LEU A 89 7.94 4.52 18.24
N ILE A 90 8.11 3.22 18.06
CA ILE A 90 7.01 2.24 18.09
C ILE A 90 6.36 2.22 19.47
N GLU A 91 7.15 2.09 20.55
CA GLU A 91 6.65 2.06 21.93
C GLU A 91 5.90 3.34 22.28
N HIS A 92 6.48 4.51 21.96
CA HIS A 92 5.83 5.81 22.19
C HIS A 92 4.52 5.93 21.42
N THR A 93 4.50 5.53 20.14
CA THR A 93 3.30 5.54 19.30
C THR A 93 2.22 4.61 19.83
N CYS A 94 2.59 3.39 20.24
CA CYS A 94 1.66 2.44 20.84
C CYS A 94 1.02 3.01 22.13
N GLN A 95 1.79 3.68 22.96
CA GLN A 95 1.27 4.32 24.18
C GLN A 95 0.23 5.39 23.83
N ILE A 96 0.51 6.29 22.88
CA ILE A 96 -0.41 7.34 22.46
C ILE A 96 -1.71 6.74 21.88
N LEU A 97 -1.59 5.75 20.98
CA LEU A 97 -2.76 5.11 20.38
C LEU A 97 -3.61 4.36 21.42
N LYS A 98 -2.96 3.75 22.43
CA LYS A 98 -3.65 3.11 23.55
C LYS A 98 -4.40 4.13 24.41
N GLU A 99 -3.79 5.26 24.73
CA GLU A 99 -4.42 6.36 25.49
C GLU A 99 -5.61 6.98 24.73
N MET A 100 -5.56 6.97 23.41
CA MET A 100 -6.66 7.36 22.54
C MET A 100 -7.75 6.29 22.38
N ASP A 101 -7.63 5.14 23.04
CA ASP A 101 -8.52 3.99 22.84
C ASP A 101 -8.66 3.58 21.36
N ALA A 102 -7.58 3.72 20.59
CA ALA A 102 -7.53 3.30 19.20
C ALA A 102 -7.38 1.79 19.06
N VAL A 103 -7.86 1.24 17.95
CA VAL A 103 -7.43 -0.08 17.44
C VAL A 103 -6.14 0.14 16.65
N TYR A 104 -5.10 -0.63 16.89
CA TYR A 104 -3.86 -0.51 16.12
C TYR A 104 -3.12 -1.85 15.96
N LEU A 105 -2.33 -1.91 14.91
CA LEU A 105 -1.55 -3.07 14.51
C LEU A 105 -0.14 -2.62 14.13
N LEU A 106 0.85 -3.36 14.58
CA LEU A 106 2.22 -3.24 14.09
C LEU A 106 2.39 -4.18 12.91
N GLU A 107 2.53 -3.64 11.71
CA GLU A 107 2.77 -4.45 10.51
C GLU A 107 4.27 -4.64 10.33
N GLY A 108 4.78 -5.77 10.80
CA GLY A 108 6.17 -6.20 10.55
C GLY A 108 6.36 -6.72 9.12
N PHE A 109 7.59 -7.10 8.79
CA PHE A 109 7.88 -7.66 7.47
C PHE A 109 7.27 -9.06 7.29
N ASP A 110 7.30 -9.87 8.34
CA ASP A 110 6.84 -11.26 8.30
C ASP A 110 5.66 -11.54 9.25
N ARG A 111 5.40 -10.65 10.23
CA ARG A 111 4.38 -10.80 11.27
C ARG A 111 3.58 -9.53 11.46
N ILE A 112 2.34 -9.69 11.90
CA ILE A 112 1.48 -8.57 12.32
C ILE A 112 1.18 -8.74 13.80
N TYR A 113 1.45 -7.71 14.58
CA TYR A 113 1.14 -7.68 16.01
C TYR A 113 -0.11 -6.83 16.25
N VAL A 114 -1.10 -7.41 16.90
CA VAL A 114 -2.41 -6.83 17.09
C VAL A 114 -2.59 -6.35 18.53
N SER A 115 -3.00 -5.09 18.74
CA SER A 115 -3.30 -4.55 20.06
C SER A 115 -4.43 -5.34 20.73
N GLU A 116 -4.51 -5.29 22.06
CA GLU A 116 -5.57 -5.98 22.84
C GLU A 116 -6.98 -5.62 22.31
N LYS A 117 -7.22 -4.34 22.04
CA LYS A 117 -8.49 -3.87 21.45
C LYS A 117 -8.71 -4.43 20.04
N ALA A 118 -7.65 -4.49 19.22
CA ALA A 118 -7.71 -5.10 17.89
C ALA A 118 -8.05 -6.58 17.95
N GLN A 119 -7.49 -7.33 18.92
CA GLN A 119 -7.83 -8.73 19.13
C GLN A 119 -9.32 -8.91 19.44
N ARG A 120 -9.86 -8.11 20.37
CA ARG A 120 -11.28 -8.19 20.73
C ARG A 120 -12.20 -7.88 19.54
N ILE A 121 -11.93 -6.79 18.81
CA ILE A 121 -12.79 -6.29 17.74
C ILE A 121 -12.62 -7.09 16.44
N LEU A 122 -11.38 -7.27 15.98
CA LEU A 122 -11.12 -7.86 14.66
C LEU A 122 -11.16 -9.40 14.68
N LEU A 123 -10.65 -10.02 15.75
CA LEU A 123 -10.56 -11.48 15.87
C LEU A 123 -11.65 -12.07 16.77
N GLY A 124 -12.16 -11.27 17.70
CA GLY A 124 -13.22 -11.67 18.63
C GLY A 124 -14.61 -11.69 18.01
N LYS A 125 -15.59 -11.95 18.89
CA LYS A 125 -17.02 -11.90 18.57
C LYS A 125 -17.65 -10.55 18.93
N GLU A 126 -16.85 -9.57 19.32
CA GLU A 126 -17.36 -8.28 19.69
C GLU A 126 -17.97 -7.60 18.46
N VAL A 127 -19.27 -7.36 18.55
CA VAL A 127 -20.05 -6.65 17.52
C VAL A 127 -20.14 -5.21 18.01
N LEU A 128 -19.58 -4.28 17.24
CA LEU A 128 -19.76 -2.87 17.51
C LEU A 128 -21.22 -2.47 17.16
N PRO A 129 -21.79 -1.46 17.83
CA PRO A 129 -23.22 -1.11 17.69
C PRO A 129 -23.67 -0.85 16.24
N ASN A 130 -22.76 -0.47 15.38
CA ASN A 130 -22.96 -0.35 13.94
C ASN A 130 -21.91 -1.20 13.23
N ASP A 131 -22.25 -2.41 12.78
CA ASP A 131 -21.37 -3.22 11.94
C ASP A 131 -21.17 -2.51 10.59
N ASN A 132 -20.29 -1.52 10.61
CA ASN A 132 -19.81 -0.79 9.45
C ASN A 132 -19.21 -1.80 8.43
N PRO A 133 -19.63 -1.81 7.15
CA PRO A 133 -19.16 -2.75 6.15
C PRO A 133 -17.63 -2.76 6.01
N GLU A 134 -16.97 -1.64 6.22
CA GLU A 134 -15.51 -1.56 6.21
C GLU A 134 -14.90 -2.35 7.37
N LEU A 135 -15.44 -2.23 8.57
CA LEU A 135 -15.01 -3.03 9.72
C LEU A 135 -15.27 -4.53 9.51
N VAL A 136 -16.39 -4.88 8.88
CA VAL A 136 -16.68 -6.28 8.49
C VAL A 136 -15.62 -6.80 7.51
N ARG A 137 -15.25 -5.98 6.52
CA ARG A 137 -14.18 -6.29 5.57
C ARG A 137 -12.84 -6.55 6.28
N TRP A 138 -12.47 -5.68 7.23
CA TRP A 138 -11.26 -5.83 8.04
C TRP A 138 -11.30 -7.09 8.90
N LYS A 139 -12.42 -7.37 9.59
CA LYS A 139 -12.62 -8.60 10.36
C LYS A 139 -12.41 -9.85 9.48
N LYS A 140 -13.01 -9.87 8.29
CA LYS A 140 -12.85 -10.98 7.33
C LYS A 140 -11.40 -11.13 6.90
N TYR A 141 -10.74 -10.03 6.55
CA TYR A 141 -9.36 -10.01 6.12
C TYR A 141 -8.41 -10.56 7.19
N PHE A 142 -8.47 -10.04 8.42
CA PHE A 142 -7.57 -10.47 9.48
C PHE A 142 -7.82 -11.89 9.96
N ARG A 143 -9.06 -12.37 9.99
CA ARG A 143 -9.37 -13.76 10.36
C ARG A 143 -8.75 -14.81 9.44
N GLN A 144 -8.36 -14.43 8.24
CA GLN A 144 -7.74 -15.31 7.25
C GLN A 144 -6.20 -15.27 7.30
N LYS A 145 -5.60 -14.41 8.14
CA LYS A 145 -4.15 -14.25 8.21
C LYS A 145 -3.55 -15.23 9.22
N PRO A 146 -2.57 -16.08 8.80
CA PRO A 146 -1.95 -17.07 9.70
C PRO A 146 -0.87 -16.46 10.61
N ASN A 147 -0.43 -15.24 10.36
CA ASN A 147 0.74 -14.61 10.98
C ASN A 147 0.38 -13.43 11.90
N LEU A 148 -0.76 -13.54 12.59
CA LEU A 148 -1.20 -12.58 13.60
C LEU A 148 -0.73 -13.01 15.00
N TYR A 149 -0.14 -12.08 15.72
CA TYR A 149 0.38 -12.29 17.06
C TYR A 149 -0.13 -11.20 18.01
N PRO A 150 -0.33 -11.52 19.31
CA PRO A 150 -0.60 -10.48 20.31
C PRO A 150 0.54 -9.46 20.37
N ILE A 151 0.20 -8.18 20.63
CA ILE A 151 1.21 -7.11 20.65
C ILE A 151 2.24 -7.32 21.77
N GLU A 152 1.87 -8.03 22.83
CA GLU A 152 2.74 -8.38 23.95
C GLU A 152 3.90 -9.32 23.55
N GLU A 153 3.80 -9.97 22.40
CA GLU A 153 4.87 -10.81 21.85
C GLU A 153 5.88 -9.98 21.01
N TRP A 154 5.56 -8.73 20.69
CA TRP A 154 6.53 -7.87 20.01
C TRP A 154 7.59 -7.39 21.01
N THR A 155 8.85 -7.42 20.59
CA THR A 155 9.98 -6.91 21.39
C THR A 155 10.86 -5.99 20.55
N PRO A 156 11.54 -5.00 21.15
CA PRO A 156 12.42 -4.08 20.43
C PRO A 156 13.52 -4.74 19.58
N ASP A 157 14.04 -5.86 20.05
CA ASP A 157 15.07 -6.66 19.38
C ASP A 157 14.52 -7.72 18.42
N GLY A 158 13.19 -7.89 18.41
CA GLY A 158 12.50 -8.86 17.57
C GLY A 158 12.22 -8.39 16.15
N GLU A 159 11.00 -8.68 15.71
CA GLU A 159 10.51 -8.30 14.37
C GLU A 159 10.59 -6.80 14.15
N LYS A 160 11.15 -6.41 13.02
CA LYS A 160 11.23 -5.00 12.61
C LYS A 160 9.92 -4.56 11.95
N VAL A 161 9.44 -3.39 12.34
CA VAL A 161 8.13 -2.85 11.94
C VAL A 161 8.31 -1.64 11.05
N PRO A 162 7.92 -1.69 9.76
CA PRO A 162 7.99 -0.56 8.84
C PRO A 162 6.85 0.44 9.01
N LYS A 163 5.65 0.02 9.42
CA LYS A 163 4.48 0.88 9.55
C LYS A 163 3.52 0.40 10.63
N ILE A 164 2.63 1.31 11.04
CA ILE A 164 1.57 1.04 12.01
C ILE A 164 0.23 1.38 11.35
N THR A 165 -0.72 0.46 11.38
CA THR A 165 -2.10 0.70 10.95
C THR A 165 -2.97 0.96 12.16
N PHE A 166 -3.90 1.90 12.06
CA PHE A 166 -4.79 2.25 13.17
C PHE A 166 -6.23 2.47 12.71
N MET A 167 -7.15 2.39 13.69
CA MET A 167 -8.57 2.67 13.50
C MET A 167 -9.07 3.52 14.67
N LEU A 168 -9.83 4.55 14.36
CA LEU A 168 -10.42 5.49 15.30
C LEU A 168 -11.95 5.44 15.19
N PHE A 169 -12.63 5.71 16.29
CA PHE A 169 -14.09 5.68 16.38
C PHE A 169 -14.69 7.02 16.82
N GLN A 170 -13.86 8.06 16.92
CA GLN A 170 -14.29 9.42 17.30
C GLN A 170 -13.60 10.42 16.39
N LYS A 171 -14.35 11.36 15.83
CA LYS A 171 -13.86 12.35 14.87
C LYS A 171 -12.74 13.22 15.46
N GLU A 172 -12.84 13.56 16.73
CA GLU A 172 -11.88 14.40 17.45
C GLU A 172 -10.49 13.75 17.52
N GLN A 173 -10.42 12.42 17.45
CA GLN A 173 -9.15 11.68 17.44
C GLN A 173 -8.38 11.87 16.13
N VAL A 174 -9.07 12.15 15.01
CA VAL A 174 -8.46 12.29 13.68
C VAL A 174 -7.48 13.47 13.67
N GLU A 175 -7.94 14.65 14.09
CA GLU A 175 -7.08 15.84 14.12
C GLU A 175 -5.95 15.69 15.15
N LYS A 176 -6.23 15.06 16.30
CA LYS A 176 -5.21 14.80 17.32
C LYS A 176 -4.12 13.84 16.82
N VAL A 177 -4.49 12.79 16.08
CA VAL A 177 -3.50 11.88 15.46
C VAL A 177 -2.67 12.63 14.42
N LYS A 178 -3.29 13.43 13.57
CA LYS A 178 -2.56 14.25 12.59
C LYS A 178 -1.55 15.17 13.28
N GLU A 179 -1.98 15.91 14.30
CA GLU A 179 -1.13 16.86 15.03
C GLU A 179 0.07 16.17 15.68
N ILE A 180 -0.15 15.08 16.43
CA ILE A 180 0.91 14.42 17.19
C ILE A 180 1.83 13.58 16.29
N MET A 181 1.27 12.85 15.32
CA MET A 181 2.02 11.86 14.56
C MET A 181 2.74 12.44 13.33
N SER A 182 2.31 13.61 12.82
CA SER A 182 2.90 14.20 11.60
C SER A 182 4.36 14.62 11.76
N GLU A 183 4.88 14.77 12.97
CA GLU A 183 6.31 15.04 13.18
C GLU A 183 7.20 13.87 12.73
N HIS A 184 6.73 12.64 12.95
CA HIS A 184 7.52 11.42 12.75
C HIS A 184 7.04 10.55 11.59
N PHE A 185 5.79 10.74 11.14
CA PHE A 185 5.14 9.91 10.14
C PHE A 185 4.52 10.71 9.01
N HIS A 186 4.45 10.10 7.83
CA HIS A 186 3.40 10.39 6.88
C HIS A 186 2.12 9.75 7.42
N VAL A 187 1.14 10.57 7.78
CA VAL A 187 -0.14 10.11 8.33
C VAL A 187 -1.13 10.04 7.19
N VAL A 188 -1.48 8.86 6.77
CA VAL A 188 -2.45 8.60 5.70
C VAL A 188 -3.77 8.20 6.35
N PHE A 189 -4.86 8.89 5.99
CA PHE A 189 -6.22 8.45 6.27
C PHE A 189 -6.87 7.96 5.00
N PHE A 190 -7.54 6.83 5.07
CA PHE A 190 -8.36 6.35 3.97
C PHE A 190 -9.75 6.99 4.03
N PRO A 191 -10.38 7.27 2.87
CA PRO A 191 -11.71 7.86 2.83
C PRO A 191 -12.68 7.03 3.67
N ALA A 192 -13.28 7.66 4.69
CA ALA A 192 -14.30 7.01 5.49
C ALA A 192 -15.62 7.03 4.71
N ALA A 193 -16.17 5.86 4.43
CA ALA A 193 -17.53 5.75 3.91
C ALA A 193 -18.60 6.04 4.99
N TYR A 194 -18.17 6.22 6.26
CA TYR A 194 -19.05 6.32 7.44
C TYR A 194 -18.46 7.32 8.45
N ASP A 195 -19.34 8.05 9.11
CA ASP A 195 -18.98 9.13 10.04
C ASP A 195 -18.53 8.64 11.45
N ASP A 196 -18.43 7.34 11.67
CA ASP A 196 -18.11 6.72 12.95
C ASP A 196 -16.87 5.82 12.91
N PHE A 197 -16.15 5.82 11.78
CA PHE A 197 -14.98 4.96 11.59
C PHE A 197 -13.94 5.62 10.67
N TRP A 198 -12.75 5.78 11.19
CA TRP A 198 -11.59 6.28 10.43
C TRP A 198 -10.45 5.30 10.57
N ASN A 199 -9.91 4.87 9.46
CA ASN A 199 -8.72 4.05 9.43
C ASN A 199 -7.59 4.77 8.71
N GLY A 200 -6.37 4.45 9.10
CA GLY A 200 -5.18 5.08 8.53
C GLY A 200 -3.90 4.32 8.79
N GLU A 201 -2.85 4.85 8.22
CA GLU A 201 -1.49 4.31 8.34
C GLU A 201 -0.53 5.40 8.81
N LEU A 202 0.40 4.99 9.68
CA LEU A 202 1.58 5.76 10.09
C LEU A 202 2.78 5.16 9.36
N ILE A 203 3.23 5.83 8.31
CA ILE A 203 4.33 5.41 7.44
C ILE A 203 5.56 6.21 7.80
N SER A 204 6.73 5.57 7.85
CA SER A 204 7.99 6.27 8.12
C SER A 204 8.23 7.41 7.13
N ARG A 205 8.59 8.60 7.61
CA ARG A 205 9.01 9.71 6.73
C ARG A 205 10.28 9.43 5.92
N ARG A 206 10.97 8.34 6.23
CA ARG A 206 12.19 7.91 5.51
C ARG A 206 11.90 6.95 4.36
N ALA A 207 10.64 6.58 4.16
CA ALA A 207 10.23 5.65 3.11
C ALA A 207 8.86 6.09 2.55
N ASP A 208 8.79 6.18 1.25
CA ASP A 208 7.59 6.41 0.46
C ASP A 208 7.70 5.66 -0.87
N LYS A 209 6.58 5.44 -1.55
CA LYS A 209 6.57 4.75 -2.84
C LYS A 209 7.40 5.49 -3.91
N GLY A 210 7.46 6.82 -3.87
CA GLY A 210 8.22 7.63 -4.82
C GLY A 210 9.73 7.50 -4.64
N THR A 211 10.22 7.51 -3.41
CA THR A 211 11.65 7.21 -3.13
C THR A 211 11.99 5.78 -3.53
N ALA A 212 11.05 4.85 -3.35
CA ALA A 212 11.26 3.45 -3.72
C ALA A 212 11.33 3.24 -5.24
N ILE A 213 10.51 3.92 -6.06
CA ILE A 213 10.64 3.82 -7.52
C ILE A 213 11.94 4.44 -8.05
N GLN A 214 12.46 5.50 -7.41
CA GLN A 214 13.77 6.05 -7.74
C GLN A 214 14.88 5.01 -7.50
N LYS A 215 14.87 4.34 -6.34
CA LYS A 215 15.82 3.24 -6.06
C LYS A 215 15.68 2.09 -7.06
N ALA A 216 14.47 1.72 -7.44
CA ALA A 216 14.24 0.69 -8.45
C ALA A 216 14.80 1.11 -9.83
N ALA A 217 14.62 2.37 -10.24
CA ALA A 217 15.17 2.90 -11.48
C ALA A 217 16.71 2.87 -11.47
N GLU A 218 17.35 3.21 -10.34
CA GLU A 218 18.80 3.09 -10.16
C GLU A 218 19.27 1.64 -10.31
N LEU A 219 18.60 0.67 -9.67
CA LEU A 219 18.91 -0.76 -9.78
C LEU A 219 18.76 -1.29 -11.22
N LEU A 220 17.84 -0.71 -11.98
CA LEU A 220 17.62 -1.04 -13.39
C LEU A 220 18.56 -0.32 -14.35
N HIS A 221 19.35 0.64 -13.87
CA HIS A 221 20.18 1.52 -14.69
C HIS A 221 19.39 2.26 -15.78
N ILE A 222 18.19 2.77 -15.41
CA ILE A 222 17.35 3.61 -16.27
C ILE A 222 17.12 4.99 -15.62
N GLY A 223 16.79 5.99 -16.43
CA GLY A 223 16.37 7.29 -15.91
C GLY A 223 14.96 7.22 -15.33
N ILE A 224 14.67 8.10 -14.38
CA ILE A 224 13.33 8.19 -13.78
C ILE A 224 12.26 8.54 -14.85
N GLU A 225 12.64 9.25 -15.91
CA GLU A 225 11.80 9.58 -17.06
C GLU A 225 11.36 8.34 -17.86
N ASP A 226 11.95 7.18 -17.61
CA ASP A 226 11.56 5.89 -18.19
C ASP A 226 10.69 5.06 -17.27
N THR A 227 10.21 5.65 -16.19
CA THR A 227 9.26 5.02 -15.27
C THR A 227 7.83 5.46 -15.55
N ILE A 228 6.88 4.56 -15.29
CA ILE A 228 5.44 4.82 -15.34
C ILE A 228 4.85 4.29 -14.04
N ALA A 229 4.00 5.07 -13.39
CA ALA A 229 3.35 4.67 -12.15
C ALA A 229 1.83 4.73 -12.28
N PHE A 230 1.13 3.69 -11.82
CA PHE A 230 -0.32 3.61 -11.73
C PHE A 230 -0.74 3.56 -10.27
N GLY A 231 -1.67 4.42 -9.86
CA GLY A 231 -2.17 4.49 -8.50
C GLY A 231 -3.56 5.12 -8.41
N ASP A 232 -4.17 5.07 -7.23
CA ASP A 232 -5.52 5.59 -7.00
C ASP A 232 -5.68 6.35 -5.68
N SER A 233 -4.80 6.17 -4.70
CA SER A 233 -4.99 6.71 -3.36
C SER A 233 -3.82 7.58 -2.90
N MET A 234 -4.01 8.34 -1.82
CA MET A 234 -3.02 9.32 -1.34
C MET A 234 -1.70 8.71 -0.89
N ASN A 235 -1.64 7.40 -0.66
CA ASN A 235 -0.36 6.71 -0.41
C ASN A 235 0.47 6.50 -1.70
N ASP A 236 -0.08 6.85 -2.88
CA ASP A 236 0.60 6.84 -4.17
C ASP A 236 1.14 8.22 -4.56
N TYR A 237 0.87 9.25 -3.76
CA TYR A 237 1.17 10.64 -4.12
C TYR A 237 2.61 10.81 -4.60
N GLU A 238 3.58 10.41 -3.79
CA GLU A 238 5.01 10.56 -4.10
C GLU A 238 5.43 9.70 -5.30
N MET A 239 4.76 8.56 -5.51
CA MET A 239 5.01 7.70 -6.66
C MET A 239 4.52 8.35 -7.96
N ILE A 240 3.31 8.90 -7.96
CA ILE A 240 2.71 9.60 -9.11
C ILE A 240 3.51 10.86 -9.43
N GLU A 241 3.88 11.65 -8.41
CA GLU A 241 4.65 12.89 -8.58
C GLU A 241 6.06 12.65 -9.16
N LYS A 242 6.75 11.59 -8.72
CA LYS A 242 8.17 11.35 -9.05
C LYS A 242 8.38 10.49 -10.30
N ALA A 243 7.39 9.74 -10.74
CA ALA A 243 7.50 8.94 -11.95
C ALA A 243 7.71 9.79 -13.19
N GLY A 244 8.33 9.24 -14.22
CA GLY A 244 8.42 9.87 -15.53
C GLY A 244 7.05 10.05 -16.21
N CYS A 245 6.06 9.25 -15.80
CA CYS A 245 4.64 9.42 -16.16
C CYS A 245 3.78 8.86 -15.03
N GLY A 246 3.07 9.72 -14.31
CA GLY A 246 2.10 9.36 -13.29
C GLY A 246 0.70 9.19 -13.88
N VAL A 247 0.10 8.03 -13.70
CA VAL A 247 -1.25 7.67 -14.16
C VAL A 247 -2.15 7.43 -12.97
N VAL A 248 -3.26 8.15 -12.88
CA VAL A 248 -4.24 7.98 -11.81
C VAL A 248 -5.52 7.36 -12.34
N MET A 249 -6.06 6.39 -11.60
CA MET A 249 -7.31 5.72 -11.94
C MET A 249 -8.51 6.66 -11.79
N ALA A 250 -9.56 6.52 -12.61
CA ALA A 250 -10.78 7.33 -12.50
C ALA A 250 -11.51 7.19 -11.17
N ASN A 251 -11.40 6.01 -10.54
CA ASN A 251 -11.90 5.79 -9.17
C ASN A 251 -10.99 6.37 -8.08
N GLY A 252 -9.86 6.97 -8.43
CA GLY A 252 -8.87 7.46 -7.48
C GLY A 252 -9.23 8.80 -6.83
N ASP A 253 -8.40 9.20 -5.87
CA ASP A 253 -8.55 10.43 -5.10
C ASP A 253 -8.51 11.68 -6.01
N GLU A 254 -9.41 12.63 -5.76
CA GLU A 254 -9.54 13.84 -6.60
C GLU A 254 -8.30 14.76 -6.53
N TYR A 255 -7.64 14.82 -5.36
CA TYR A 255 -6.41 15.59 -5.23
C TYR A 255 -5.25 14.92 -5.98
N LEU A 256 -5.15 13.59 -5.89
CA LEU A 256 -4.15 12.84 -6.63
C LEU A 256 -4.29 13.02 -8.16
N LYS A 257 -5.52 13.10 -8.66
CA LYS A 257 -5.78 13.40 -10.08
C LYS A 257 -5.23 14.75 -10.53
N THR A 258 -5.11 15.74 -9.63
CA THR A 258 -4.60 17.07 -9.97
C THR A 258 -3.11 17.11 -10.29
N ILE A 259 -2.35 16.12 -9.84
CA ILE A 259 -0.90 16.02 -10.07
C ILE A 259 -0.53 14.98 -11.13
N ALA A 260 -1.52 14.21 -11.60
CA ALA A 260 -1.31 13.15 -12.58
C ALA A 260 -0.98 13.72 -13.98
N ASP A 261 -0.06 13.07 -14.67
CA ASP A 261 0.17 13.32 -16.10
C ASP A 261 -0.99 12.80 -16.95
N ARG A 262 -1.64 11.72 -16.48
CA ARG A 262 -2.73 11.05 -17.18
C ARG A 262 -3.77 10.51 -16.20
N ILE A 263 -5.02 10.49 -16.64
CA ILE A 263 -6.11 9.83 -15.93
C ILE A 263 -6.66 8.73 -16.83
N CYS A 264 -6.69 7.50 -16.36
CA CYS A 264 -7.27 6.37 -17.08
C CYS A 264 -8.66 6.01 -16.51
N GLU A 265 -9.36 5.08 -17.16
CA GLU A 265 -10.63 4.57 -16.66
C GLU A 265 -10.48 3.90 -15.29
N SER A 266 -11.61 3.61 -14.65
CA SER A 266 -11.64 2.94 -13.35
C SER A 266 -11.14 1.49 -13.43
N VAL A 267 -10.81 0.93 -12.26
CA VAL A 267 -10.38 -0.46 -12.15
C VAL A 267 -11.46 -1.44 -12.66
N GLN A 268 -12.75 -1.11 -12.49
CA GLN A 268 -13.87 -1.90 -12.99
C GLN A 268 -14.03 -1.85 -14.53
N GLU A 269 -13.43 -0.85 -15.17
CA GLU A 269 -13.52 -0.63 -16.61
C GLU A 269 -12.24 -1.04 -17.36
N ASP A 270 -11.41 -1.89 -16.75
CA ASP A 270 -10.09 -2.29 -17.27
C ASP A 270 -9.14 -1.10 -17.54
N GLY A 271 -9.19 -0.08 -16.69
CA GLY A 271 -8.46 1.19 -16.89
C GLY A 271 -6.96 0.99 -17.16
N VAL A 272 -6.29 0.13 -16.39
CA VAL A 272 -4.87 -0.20 -16.60
C VAL A 272 -4.64 -0.79 -18.00
N VAL A 273 -5.48 -1.74 -18.44
CA VAL A 273 -5.32 -2.40 -19.75
C VAL A 273 -5.43 -1.39 -20.87
N ARG A 274 -6.50 -0.59 -20.85
CA ARG A 274 -6.76 0.43 -21.87
C ARG A 274 -5.66 1.48 -21.94
N GLU A 275 -5.13 1.87 -20.78
CA GLU A 275 -4.07 2.87 -20.75
C GLU A 275 -2.73 2.31 -21.27
N LEU A 276 -2.40 1.07 -20.95
CA LEU A 276 -1.24 0.37 -21.52
C LEU A 276 -1.33 0.27 -23.05
N GLU A 277 -2.53 0.03 -23.59
CA GLU A 277 -2.79 0.05 -25.06
C GLU A 277 -2.58 1.45 -25.64
N ARG A 278 -3.15 2.51 -25.02
CA ARG A 278 -2.97 3.92 -25.48
C ARG A 278 -1.52 4.37 -25.47
N MET A 279 -0.75 3.87 -24.49
CA MET A 279 0.68 4.14 -24.40
C MET A 279 1.52 3.24 -25.32
N HIS A 280 0.90 2.35 -26.08
CA HIS A 280 1.55 1.37 -26.97
C HIS A 280 2.57 0.47 -26.24
N LEU A 281 2.28 0.11 -24.99
CA LEU A 281 3.12 -0.78 -24.17
C LEU A 281 2.73 -2.25 -24.34
N ILE A 282 1.53 -2.49 -24.85
CA ILE A 282 1.01 -3.82 -25.22
C ILE A 282 0.39 -3.81 -26.60
#